data_71deef5d83904389acd0cf175e570bad
#
_entry.id   71deef5d83904389acd0cf175e570bad
#
_cell.length_a   1.000
_cell.length_b   1.000
_cell.length_c   1.000
_cell.angle_alpha   90.00
_cell.angle_beta   90.00
_cell.angle_gamma   90.00
#
_symmetry.space_group_name_H-M   'P 1'
#
loop_
_entity.id
_entity.type
_entity.pdbx_description
1 polymer ?
#
loop_
_entity_poly.entity_id
_entity_poly.type
_entity_poly.pdbx_seq_one_letter_code
_entity_poly.pdbx_strand_id
1 'polypeptide(L)'
;DGNSHFGVVDKGTLMVVSPLPDSAPVAVGWALASQQSGSGVVAVANCGEGATATGTWHESINMAGVLNLPVVFTVQNNQFAYSSPNETEFGTPNVADRAAGYGIPAKIIDGNDIYEVIDVMHEACENARNGNGPSLIELVTFRHHGHAGHDPAEYVNDEVREFWMKRDPIARFEDSLVEEGLFTTEQFVSLNEELDAEIKETLDWACLLYTSDAADDHHR
;
A
#
# COMPACT_ATOMS: atom_id res chain seq x y z
N ASP A 1 -8.89 -18.79 13.12
CA ASP A 1 -8.18 -19.18 11.89
C ASP A 1 -7.42 -18.00 11.34
N GLY A 2 -6.10 -17.99 11.62
CA GLY A 2 -5.20 -16.89 11.36
C GLY A 2 -4.88 -16.68 9.87
N ASN A 3 -5.85 -16.26 9.10
CA ASN A 3 -5.64 -15.85 7.72
C ASN A 3 -5.55 -14.32 7.67
N SER A 4 -4.54 -13.79 6.96
CA SER A 4 -4.36 -12.34 6.74
C SER A 4 -5.38 -11.73 5.77
N HIS A 5 -6.25 -12.55 5.16
CA HIS A 5 -7.28 -12.11 4.23
C HIS A 5 -8.55 -11.70 4.99
N PHE A 6 -8.63 -10.47 5.42
CA PHE A 6 -9.79 -9.93 6.12
C PHE A 6 -10.12 -8.52 5.65
N GLY A 7 -11.37 -8.12 5.84
CA GLY A 7 -11.84 -6.78 5.55
C GLY A 7 -12.97 -6.38 6.49
N VAL A 8 -13.18 -5.09 6.63
CA VAL A 8 -14.26 -4.50 7.44
C VAL A 8 -15.08 -3.58 6.55
N VAL A 9 -16.09 -4.14 5.91
CA VAL A 9 -16.90 -3.44 4.89
C VAL A 9 -17.52 -2.16 5.44
N ASP A 10 -18.03 -2.17 6.67
CA ASP A 10 -18.62 -1.00 7.33
C ASP A 10 -17.64 0.16 7.54
N LYS A 11 -16.32 -0.14 7.49
CA LYS A 11 -15.25 0.85 7.56
C LYS A 11 -14.64 1.16 6.17
N GLY A 12 -15.24 0.63 5.10
CA GLY A 12 -14.73 0.84 3.75
C GLY A 12 -13.45 0.06 3.43
N THR A 13 -13.05 -0.87 4.29
CA THR A 13 -11.86 -1.71 4.06
C THR A 13 -12.29 -3.03 3.45
N LEU A 14 -11.83 -3.29 2.23
CA LEU A 14 -12.10 -4.53 1.53
C LEU A 14 -10.98 -5.55 1.77
N MET A 15 -11.33 -6.82 1.59
CA MET A 15 -10.42 -7.94 1.79
C MET A 15 -9.22 -7.88 0.83
N VAL A 16 -8.04 -8.09 1.39
CA VAL A 16 -6.84 -8.39 0.61
C VAL A 16 -6.94 -9.83 0.09
N VAL A 17 -6.55 -10.05 -1.16
CA VAL A 17 -6.53 -11.37 -1.79
C VAL A 17 -5.13 -11.69 -2.30
N SER A 18 -4.78 -12.99 -2.31
CA SER A 18 -3.46 -13.43 -2.75
C SER A 18 -3.18 -13.25 -4.25
N PRO A 19 -4.15 -13.45 -5.17
CA PRO A 19 -3.97 -13.08 -6.57
C PRO A 19 -3.90 -11.56 -6.73
N LEU A 20 -2.73 -11.05 -7.03
CA LEU A 20 -2.52 -9.61 -7.21
C LEU A 20 -2.64 -9.23 -8.70
N PRO A 21 -3.27 -8.09 -9.02
CA PRO A 21 -3.89 -7.09 -8.15
C PRO A 21 -5.43 -7.17 -8.14
N ASP A 22 -6.02 -8.28 -7.78
CA ASP A 22 -7.49 -8.46 -7.80
C ASP A 22 -8.26 -7.41 -6.98
N SER A 23 -7.57 -6.67 -6.11
CA SER A 23 -8.12 -5.46 -5.47
C SER A 23 -8.50 -4.36 -6.48
N ALA A 24 -7.83 -4.29 -7.63
CA ALA A 24 -8.09 -3.24 -8.62
C ALA A 24 -9.48 -3.35 -9.26
N PRO A 25 -9.92 -4.52 -9.83
CA PRO A 25 -11.28 -4.63 -10.36
C PRO A 25 -12.36 -4.49 -9.29
N VAL A 26 -12.08 -4.90 -8.04
CA VAL A 26 -13.01 -4.70 -6.92
C VAL A 26 -13.19 -3.20 -6.63
N ALA A 27 -12.11 -2.44 -6.56
CA ALA A 27 -12.18 -0.98 -6.37
C ALA A 27 -12.90 -0.28 -7.52
N VAL A 28 -12.69 -0.73 -8.77
CA VAL A 28 -13.42 -0.23 -9.95
C VAL A 28 -14.93 -0.51 -9.82
N GLY A 29 -15.33 -1.70 -9.36
CA GLY A 29 -16.73 -2.03 -9.08
C GLY A 29 -17.36 -1.13 -8.01
N TRP A 30 -16.62 -0.83 -6.93
CA TRP A 30 -17.07 0.10 -5.88
C TRP A 30 -17.19 1.53 -6.40
N ALA A 31 -16.22 1.98 -7.17
CA ALA A 31 -16.27 3.31 -7.79
C ALA A 31 -17.46 3.45 -8.75
N LEU A 32 -17.76 2.41 -9.53
CA LEU A 32 -18.96 2.38 -10.40
C LEU A 32 -20.25 2.45 -9.57
N ALA A 33 -20.35 1.66 -8.50
CA ALA A 33 -21.51 1.70 -7.61
C ALA A 33 -21.66 3.08 -6.94
N SER A 34 -20.56 3.70 -6.52
CA SER A 34 -20.56 5.05 -5.97
C SER A 34 -21.05 6.09 -6.98
N GLN A 35 -20.55 6.02 -8.21
CA GLN A 35 -20.97 6.93 -9.28
C GLN A 35 -22.46 6.78 -9.58
N GLN A 36 -22.97 5.54 -9.70
CA GLN A 36 -24.37 5.27 -10.00
C GLN A 36 -25.32 5.69 -8.85
N SER A 37 -24.91 5.53 -7.61
CA SER A 37 -25.70 5.91 -6.45
C SER A 37 -25.59 7.38 -6.06
N GLY A 38 -24.58 8.09 -6.60
CA GLY A 38 -24.28 9.46 -6.20
C GLY A 38 -23.77 9.58 -4.76
N SER A 39 -23.15 8.53 -4.20
CA SER A 39 -22.74 8.49 -2.79
C SER A 39 -21.54 9.38 -2.47
N GLY A 40 -20.76 9.79 -3.48
CA GLY A 40 -19.53 10.58 -3.30
C GLY A 40 -18.34 9.80 -2.69
N VAL A 41 -18.46 8.48 -2.58
CA VAL A 41 -17.38 7.61 -2.12
C VAL A 41 -16.32 7.49 -3.21
N VAL A 42 -15.06 7.63 -2.85
CA VAL A 42 -13.91 7.39 -3.72
C VAL A 42 -13.27 6.06 -3.33
N ALA A 43 -13.03 5.19 -4.30
CA ALA A 43 -12.29 3.96 -4.08
C ALA A 43 -10.78 4.19 -4.22
N VAL A 44 -9.98 3.51 -3.40
CA VAL A 44 -8.51 3.47 -3.54
C VAL A 44 -8.10 2.03 -3.79
N ALA A 45 -7.42 1.80 -4.91
CA ALA A 45 -6.83 0.50 -5.26
C ALA A 45 -5.32 0.57 -5.06
N ASN A 46 -4.80 -0.20 -4.10
CA ASN A 46 -3.38 -0.23 -3.79
C ASN A 46 -2.74 -1.55 -4.19
N CYS A 47 -1.57 -1.50 -4.83
CA CYS A 47 -0.76 -2.68 -5.13
C CYS A 47 0.74 -2.34 -5.20
N GLY A 48 1.59 -3.38 -5.22
CA GLY A 48 3.01 -3.22 -5.56
C GLY A 48 3.22 -3.12 -7.07
N GLU A 49 4.39 -2.62 -7.47
CA GLU A 49 4.73 -2.38 -8.88
C GLU A 49 4.72 -3.66 -9.74
N GLY A 50 5.17 -4.79 -9.19
CA GLY A 50 5.17 -6.08 -9.91
C GLY A 50 3.77 -6.55 -10.33
N ALA A 51 2.74 -6.23 -9.54
CA ALA A 51 1.35 -6.57 -9.86
C ALA A 51 0.84 -5.81 -11.10
N THR A 52 1.45 -4.71 -11.45
CA THR A 52 1.04 -3.85 -12.57
C THR A 52 1.34 -4.45 -13.96
N ALA A 53 2.07 -5.56 -14.03
CA ALA A 53 2.33 -6.28 -15.28
C ALA A 53 1.20 -7.23 -15.69
N THR A 54 0.18 -7.43 -14.85
CA THR A 54 -0.93 -8.36 -15.10
C THR A 54 -2.01 -7.77 -15.99
N GLY A 55 -2.74 -8.63 -16.73
CA GLY A 55 -3.90 -8.21 -17.53
C GLY A 55 -4.99 -7.55 -16.67
N THR A 56 -5.26 -8.10 -15.49
CA THR A 56 -6.25 -7.57 -14.53
C THR A 56 -6.01 -6.11 -14.17
N TRP A 57 -4.74 -5.71 -13.98
CA TRP A 57 -4.37 -4.31 -13.75
C TRP A 57 -4.77 -3.42 -14.94
N HIS A 58 -4.34 -3.81 -16.15
CA HIS A 58 -4.58 -3.03 -17.36
C HIS A 58 -6.06 -2.89 -17.71
N GLU A 59 -6.83 -3.95 -17.52
CA GLU A 59 -8.28 -3.95 -17.75
C GLU A 59 -9.00 -3.04 -16.75
N SER A 60 -8.60 -3.10 -15.46
CA SER A 60 -9.20 -2.30 -14.40
C SER A 60 -8.99 -0.80 -14.61
N ILE A 61 -7.75 -0.40 -14.88
CA ILE A 61 -7.41 1.02 -15.04
C ILE A 61 -8.02 1.58 -16.35
N ASN A 62 -8.04 0.78 -17.41
CA ASN A 62 -8.69 1.14 -18.65
C ASN A 62 -10.21 1.34 -18.48
N MET A 63 -10.89 0.42 -17.80
CA MET A 63 -12.32 0.56 -17.51
C MET A 63 -12.60 1.81 -16.68
N ALA A 64 -11.79 2.07 -15.66
CA ALA A 64 -11.93 3.26 -14.84
C ALA A 64 -11.78 4.56 -15.66
N GLY A 65 -10.79 4.62 -16.56
CA GLY A 65 -10.60 5.75 -17.46
C GLY A 65 -11.76 5.96 -18.42
N VAL A 66 -12.22 4.89 -19.10
CA VAL A 66 -13.35 4.94 -20.05
C VAL A 66 -14.65 5.43 -19.39
N LEU A 67 -14.94 4.97 -18.17
CA LEU A 67 -16.16 5.31 -17.44
C LEU A 67 -16.02 6.54 -16.55
N ASN A 68 -14.85 7.16 -16.50
CA ASN A 68 -14.53 8.32 -15.67
C ASN A 68 -14.89 8.10 -14.18
N LEU A 69 -14.46 6.96 -13.63
CA LEU A 69 -14.85 6.51 -12.29
C LEU A 69 -14.09 7.21 -11.16
N PRO A 70 -14.72 7.42 -9.98
CA PRO A 70 -14.07 7.99 -8.82
C PRO A 70 -13.16 6.96 -8.11
N VAL A 71 -12.02 6.66 -8.70
CA VAL A 71 -11.03 5.73 -8.15
C VAL A 71 -9.61 6.29 -8.25
N VAL A 72 -8.82 6.09 -7.22
CA VAL A 72 -7.38 6.40 -7.18
C VAL A 72 -6.62 5.09 -7.16
N PHE A 73 -5.75 4.89 -8.14
CA PHE A 73 -4.82 3.76 -8.17
C PHE A 73 -3.51 4.19 -7.55
N THR A 74 -3.07 3.47 -6.52
CA THR A 74 -1.75 3.69 -5.91
C THR A 74 -0.85 2.51 -6.17
N VAL A 75 0.39 2.79 -6.55
CA VAL A 75 1.42 1.77 -6.76
C VAL A 75 2.56 2.04 -5.80
N GLN A 76 2.77 1.13 -4.86
CA GLN A 76 3.93 1.14 -3.98
C GLN A 76 5.12 0.54 -4.74
N ASN A 77 5.85 1.40 -5.45
CA ASN A 77 7.03 0.99 -6.20
C ASN A 77 8.21 0.82 -5.24
N ASN A 78 8.34 -0.38 -4.70
CA ASN A 78 9.38 -0.74 -3.75
C ASN A 78 10.67 -1.27 -4.41
N GLN A 79 10.79 -1.13 -5.72
CA GLN A 79 11.90 -1.45 -6.60
C GLN A 79 12.06 -2.94 -6.96
N PHE A 80 11.34 -3.85 -6.31
CA PHE A 80 11.50 -5.28 -6.54
C PHE A 80 10.18 -6.06 -6.47
N ALA A 81 9.78 -6.68 -7.57
CA ALA A 81 8.76 -7.72 -7.59
C ALA A 81 9.38 -9.04 -7.10
N TYR A 82 9.27 -9.34 -5.81
CA TYR A 82 10.07 -10.38 -5.13
C TYR A 82 11.57 -10.10 -5.33
N SER A 83 12.25 -10.85 -6.18
CA SER A 83 13.67 -10.69 -6.53
C SER A 83 13.91 -10.03 -7.89
N SER A 84 12.84 -9.74 -8.64
CA SER A 84 12.94 -9.12 -9.97
C SER A 84 12.99 -7.61 -9.85
N PRO A 85 14.04 -6.95 -10.31
CA PRO A 85 14.11 -5.49 -10.31
C PRO A 85 13.22 -4.88 -11.40
N ASN A 86 12.83 -3.63 -11.22
CA ASN A 86 11.88 -2.91 -12.07
C ASN A 86 12.20 -2.98 -13.57
N GLU A 87 13.47 -2.91 -13.96
CA GLU A 87 13.91 -2.97 -15.35
C GLU A 87 13.61 -4.31 -16.05
N THR A 88 13.28 -5.34 -15.29
CA THR A 88 12.85 -6.64 -15.83
C THR A 88 11.32 -6.83 -15.82
N GLU A 89 10.59 -5.96 -15.14
CA GLU A 89 9.14 -6.07 -14.98
C GLU A 89 8.36 -5.20 -15.97
N PHE A 90 8.87 -4.04 -16.33
CA PHE A 90 8.19 -3.13 -17.25
C PHE A 90 9.15 -2.32 -18.13
N GLY A 91 8.69 -2.01 -19.34
CA GLY A 91 9.51 -1.34 -20.37
C GLY A 91 9.52 0.19 -20.29
N THR A 92 8.73 0.81 -19.39
CA THR A 92 8.75 2.25 -19.12
C THR A 92 9.66 2.54 -17.92
N PRO A 93 10.27 3.74 -17.83
CA PRO A 93 11.05 4.11 -16.65
C PRO A 93 10.27 4.03 -15.34
N ASN A 94 8.97 4.38 -15.38
CA ASN A 94 8.09 4.36 -14.23
C ASN A 94 6.76 3.68 -14.59
N VAL A 95 6.05 3.18 -13.59
CA VAL A 95 4.69 2.66 -13.78
C VAL A 95 3.73 3.77 -14.20
N ALA A 96 3.86 4.94 -13.60
CA ALA A 96 3.03 6.12 -13.89
C ALA A 96 3.07 6.57 -15.36
N ASP A 97 4.17 6.31 -16.07
CA ASP A 97 4.29 6.64 -17.51
C ASP A 97 3.23 5.94 -18.38
N ARG A 98 2.70 4.81 -17.91
CA ARG A 98 1.64 4.05 -18.60
C ARG A 98 0.27 4.74 -18.55
N ALA A 99 0.06 5.68 -17.62
CA ALA A 99 -1.21 6.38 -17.45
C ALA A 99 -1.66 7.12 -18.72
N ALA A 100 -0.71 7.62 -19.50
CA ALA A 100 -0.98 8.25 -20.78
C ALA A 100 -1.72 7.31 -21.77
N GLY A 101 -1.42 6.01 -21.72
CA GLY A 101 -2.10 5.00 -22.54
C GLY A 101 -3.56 4.76 -22.17
N TYR A 102 -3.96 5.11 -20.95
CA TYR A 102 -5.35 5.01 -20.46
C TYR A 102 -6.08 6.35 -20.47
N GLY A 103 -5.39 7.45 -20.83
CA GLY A 103 -5.95 8.78 -20.86
C GLY A 103 -6.25 9.37 -19.47
N ILE A 104 -5.54 8.94 -18.43
CA ILE A 104 -5.72 9.41 -17.07
C ILE A 104 -4.49 10.16 -16.56
N PRO A 105 -4.65 11.11 -15.60
CA PRO A 105 -3.52 11.77 -14.96
C PRO A 105 -2.72 10.82 -14.08
N ALA A 106 -1.42 11.10 -13.94
CA ALA A 106 -0.55 10.39 -13.02
C ALA A 106 0.42 11.33 -12.31
N LYS A 107 0.89 10.92 -11.12
CA LYS A 107 1.98 11.54 -10.37
C LYS A 107 2.95 10.48 -9.90
N ILE A 108 4.23 10.86 -9.81
CA ILE A 108 5.30 10.09 -9.18
C ILE A 108 5.77 10.91 -7.99
N ILE A 109 5.79 10.33 -6.81
CA ILE A 109 6.13 11.02 -5.57
C ILE A 109 7.12 10.20 -4.72
N ASP A 110 7.79 10.86 -3.78
CA ASP A 110 8.57 10.19 -2.76
C ASP A 110 7.62 9.49 -1.76
N GLY A 111 7.48 8.17 -1.90
CA GLY A 111 6.64 7.36 -1.00
C GLY A 111 7.14 7.30 0.45
N ASN A 112 8.34 7.82 0.73
CA ASN A 112 8.92 7.93 2.06
C ASN A 112 8.74 9.34 2.67
N ASP A 113 8.04 10.24 1.99
CA ASP A 113 7.66 11.55 2.52
C ASP A 113 6.16 11.57 2.83
N ILE A 114 5.83 11.45 4.13
CA ILE A 114 4.42 11.35 4.55
C ILE A 114 3.61 12.61 4.23
N TYR A 115 4.23 13.78 4.27
CA TYR A 115 3.52 15.03 3.96
C TYR A 115 3.18 15.09 2.47
N GLU A 116 4.12 14.74 1.58
CA GLU A 116 3.85 14.66 0.15
C GLU A 116 2.78 13.62 -0.17
N VAL A 117 2.83 12.45 0.48
CA VAL A 117 1.82 11.39 0.33
C VAL A 117 0.43 11.89 0.73
N ILE A 118 0.29 12.55 1.89
CA ILE A 118 -0.99 13.08 2.37
C ILE A 118 -1.54 14.11 1.38
N ASP A 119 -0.74 15.06 0.96
CA ASP A 119 -1.18 16.15 0.08
C ASP A 119 -1.63 15.62 -1.28
N VAL A 120 -0.84 14.74 -1.90
CA VAL A 120 -1.15 14.18 -3.22
C VAL A 120 -2.35 13.25 -3.16
N MET A 121 -2.47 12.42 -2.13
CA MET A 121 -3.63 11.55 -1.96
C MET A 121 -4.91 12.34 -1.69
N HIS A 122 -4.83 13.41 -0.90
CA HIS A 122 -5.96 14.31 -0.69
C HIS A 122 -6.42 14.94 -2.00
N GLU A 123 -5.50 15.53 -2.77
CA GLU A 123 -5.80 16.11 -4.08
C GLU A 123 -6.42 15.10 -5.04
N ALA A 124 -5.84 13.89 -5.14
CA ALA A 124 -6.34 12.83 -6.02
C ALA A 124 -7.77 12.39 -5.64
N CYS A 125 -8.03 12.21 -4.34
CA CYS A 125 -9.36 11.84 -3.86
C CYS A 125 -10.38 12.96 -4.08
N GLU A 126 -10.04 14.23 -3.85
CA GLU A 126 -10.94 15.34 -4.14
C GLU A 126 -11.23 15.48 -5.63
N ASN A 127 -10.22 15.33 -6.49
CA ASN A 127 -10.42 15.34 -7.94
C ASN A 127 -11.37 14.22 -8.38
N ALA A 128 -11.18 13.00 -7.89
CA ALA A 128 -12.06 11.87 -8.20
C ALA A 128 -13.49 12.11 -7.70
N ARG A 129 -13.66 12.64 -6.49
CA ARG A 129 -14.96 12.96 -5.87
C ARG A 129 -15.71 14.02 -6.65
N ASN A 130 -15.00 14.98 -7.21
CA ASN A 130 -15.54 16.06 -8.03
C ASN A 130 -15.84 15.64 -9.49
N GLY A 131 -15.71 14.36 -9.84
CA GLY A 131 -16.04 13.82 -11.15
C GLY A 131 -14.96 14.02 -12.22
N ASN A 132 -13.72 14.33 -11.81
CA ASN A 132 -12.59 14.48 -12.74
C ASN A 132 -11.93 13.14 -13.13
N GLY A 133 -12.53 12.02 -12.70
CA GLY A 133 -12.11 10.67 -13.08
C GLY A 133 -10.98 10.10 -12.23
N PRO A 134 -10.44 8.96 -12.68
CA PRO A 134 -9.39 8.26 -11.95
C PRO A 134 -8.02 8.93 -12.10
N SER A 135 -7.12 8.60 -11.19
CA SER A 135 -5.71 8.97 -11.27
C SER A 135 -4.81 7.81 -10.85
N LEU A 136 -3.56 7.83 -11.31
CA LEU A 136 -2.51 6.88 -10.95
C LEU A 136 -1.42 7.61 -10.15
N ILE A 137 -1.17 7.16 -8.93
CA ILE A 137 -0.13 7.70 -8.05
C ILE A 137 0.93 6.62 -7.82
N GLU A 138 2.14 6.86 -8.29
CA GLU A 138 3.29 6.01 -8.04
C GLU A 138 4.07 6.54 -6.84
N LEU A 139 4.13 5.71 -5.79
CA LEU A 139 4.82 5.96 -4.53
C LEU A 139 6.18 5.28 -4.61
N VAL A 140 7.23 6.05 -4.90
CA VAL A 140 8.60 5.50 -5.00
C VAL A 140 9.13 5.28 -3.59
N THR A 141 9.39 4.03 -3.26
CA THR A 141 9.82 3.60 -1.92
C THR A 141 10.80 2.42 -2.04
N PHE A 142 11.08 1.76 -0.94
CA PHE A 142 11.95 0.60 -0.91
C PHE A 142 11.51 -0.42 0.14
N ARG A 143 11.55 -1.70 -0.20
CA ARG A 143 11.34 -2.79 0.74
C ARG A 143 12.63 -3.11 1.48
N HIS A 144 12.74 -2.72 2.76
CA HIS A 144 13.95 -2.86 3.58
C HIS A 144 14.34 -4.32 3.85
N HIS A 145 13.37 -5.21 3.94
CA HIS A 145 13.56 -6.63 4.22
C HIS A 145 13.24 -7.48 2.99
N GLY A 146 13.52 -8.78 3.06
CA GLY A 146 13.11 -9.73 2.03
C GLY A 146 11.59 -9.78 1.84
N HIS A 147 11.15 -10.35 0.74
CA HIS A 147 9.72 -10.44 0.40
C HIS A 147 8.94 -11.30 1.41
N ALA A 148 9.60 -12.31 1.97
CA ALA A 148 9.04 -13.21 2.98
C ALA A 148 10.07 -13.45 4.08
N GLY A 149 9.64 -13.97 5.23
CA GLY A 149 10.50 -14.17 6.39
C GLY A 149 11.74 -15.08 6.16
N HIS A 150 11.72 -15.90 5.13
CA HIS A 150 12.83 -16.76 4.71
C HIS A 150 13.70 -16.16 3.59
N ASP A 151 13.34 -14.98 3.07
CA ASP A 151 14.06 -14.32 1.98
C ASP A 151 15.16 -13.40 2.55
N PRO A 152 16.45 -13.72 2.36
CA PRO A 152 17.56 -12.91 2.87
C PRO A 152 17.81 -11.65 2.05
N ALA A 153 17.11 -11.46 0.93
CA ALA A 153 17.24 -10.34 -0.01
C ALA A 153 18.69 -10.14 -0.54
N GLU A 154 19.42 -11.23 -0.80
CA GLU A 154 20.80 -11.21 -1.34
C GLU A 154 20.90 -10.62 -2.75
N TYR A 155 19.76 -10.54 -3.45
CA TYR A 155 19.64 -9.92 -4.78
C TYR A 155 19.72 -8.40 -4.74
N VAL A 156 19.63 -7.78 -3.57
CA VAL A 156 19.73 -6.33 -3.41
C VAL A 156 21.18 -5.94 -3.20
N ASN A 157 21.68 -5.06 -4.06
CA ASN A 157 23.02 -4.48 -3.92
C ASN A 157 23.15 -3.66 -2.64
N ASP A 158 24.28 -3.77 -1.95
CA ASP A 158 24.53 -3.08 -0.67
C ASP A 158 24.45 -1.56 -0.80
N GLU A 159 24.95 -0.98 -1.92
CA GLU A 159 24.89 0.47 -2.16
C GLU A 159 23.44 0.95 -2.28
N VAL A 160 22.56 0.18 -2.94
CA VAL A 160 21.14 0.46 -3.06
C VAL A 160 20.47 0.38 -1.69
N ARG A 161 20.78 -0.67 -0.92
CA ARG A 161 20.27 -0.85 0.45
C ARG A 161 20.67 0.33 1.34
N GLU A 162 21.94 0.71 1.36
CA GLU A 162 22.43 1.84 2.16
C GLU A 162 21.79 3.18 1.77
N PHE A 163 21.58 3.40 0.48
CA PHE A 163 20.89 4.59 -0.02
C PHE A 163 19.47 4.71 0.56
N TRP A 164 18.71 3.61 0.52
CA TRP A 164 17.33 3.60 0.97
C TRP A 164 17.19 3.55 2.50
N MET A 165 18.07 2.86 3.20
CA MET A 165 18.08 2.84 4.67
C MET A 165 18.25 4.24 5.28
N LYS A 166 19.00 5.11 4.61
CA LYS A 166 19.13 6.53 5.02
C LYS A 166 17.88 7.38 4.76
N ARG A 167 16.89 6.80 4.07
CA ARG A 167 15.64 7.45 3.68
C ARG A 167 14.43 6.75 4.32
N ASP A 168 14.64 6.10 5.44
CA ASP A 168 13.58 5.45 6.20
C ASP A 168 12.45 6.45 6.50
N PRO A 169 11.19 6.14 6.10
CA PRO A 169 10.08 7.07 6.26
C PRO A 169 9.73 7.34 7.72
N ILE A 170 9.96 6.36 8.62
CA ILE A 170 9.66 6.52 10.04
C ILE A 170 10.64 7.50 10.67
N ALA A 171 11.95 7.26 10.49
CA ALA A 171 12.97 8.14 11.02
C ALA A 171 12.85 9.58 10.48
N ARG A 172 12.59 9.72 9.18
CA ARG A 172 12.36 11.04 8.56
C ARG A 172 11.17 11.77 9.15
N PHE A 173 10.09 11.06 9.45
CA PHE A 173 8.89 11.67 10.03
C PHE A 173 9.11 12.03 11.51
N GLU A 174 9.79 11.16 12.28
CA GLU A 174 10.18 11.46 13.66
C GLU A 174 11.04 12.73 13.72
N ASP A 175 12.06 12.82 12.87
CA ASP A 175 12.93 14.01 12.78
C ASP A 175 12.10 15.27 12.46
N SER A 176 11.19 15.21 11.51
CA SER A 176 10.31 16.34 11.16
C SER A 176 9.47 16.81 12.35
N LEU A 177 8.87 15.88 13.10
CA LEU A 177 8.03 16.21 14.25
C LEU A 177 8.85 16.82 15.41
N VAL A 178 10.10 16.43 15.55
CA VAL A 178 11.02 17.03 16.53
C VAL A 178 11.43 18.43 16.08
N GLU A 179 11.77 18.61 14.81
CA GLU A 179 12.12 19.92 14.24
C GLU A 179 10.98 20.92 14.33
N GLU A 180 9.74 20.48 14.12
CA GLU A 180 8.52 21.29 14.27
C GLU A 180 8.12 21.54 15.73
N GLY A 181 8.79 20.90 16.68
CA GLY A 181 8.50 21.03 18.14
C GLY A 181 7.17 20.38 18.54
N LEU A 182 6.63 19.47 17.75
CA LEU A 182 5.40 18.74 18.03
C LEU A 182 5.64 17.53 18.93
N PHE A 183 6.81 16.92 18.83
CA PHE A 183 7.26 15.80 19.65
C PHE A 183 8.69 16.01 20.15
N THR A 184 9.09 15.27 21.19
CA THR A 184 10.47 15.17 21.64
C THR A 184 11.01 13.76 21.43
N THR A 185 12.34 13.63 21.41
CA THR A 185 13.00 12.32 21.30
C THR A 185 12.59 11.38 22.44
N GLU A 186 12.44 11.92 23.67
CA GLU A 186 12.02 11.12 24.83
C GLU A 186 10.60 10.60 24.68
N GLN A 187 9.69 11.36 24.06
CA GLN A 187 8.33 10.91 23.78
C GLN A 187 8.32 9.76 22.76
N PHE A 188 9.18 9.78 21.73
CA PHE A 188 9.32 8.65 20.82
C PHE A 188 9.88 7.41 21.48
N VAL A 189 10.85 7.55 22.38
CA VAL A 189 11.36 6.41 23.16
C VAL A 189 10.23 5.79 23.99
N SER A 190 9.45 6.60 24.70
CA SER A 190 8.30 6.10 25.49
C SER A 190 7.25 5.43 24.62
N LEU A 191 6.93 6.00 23.46
CA LEU A 191 5.96 5.42 22.52
C LEU A 191 6.43 4.05 22.00
N ASN A 192 7.70 3.92 21.65
CA ASN A 192 8.26 2.65 21.18
C ASN A 192 8.24 1.60 22.28
N GLU A 193 8.54 1.94 23.54
CA GLU A 193 8.43 1.03 24.69
C GLU A 193 6.98 0.55 24.91
N GLU A 194 5.99 1.45 24.78
CA GLU A 194 4.57 1.11 24.87
C GLU A 194 4.13 0.16 23.73
N LEU A 195 4.55 0.43 22.49
CA LEU A 195 4.25 -0.41 21.32
C LEU A 195 4.88 -1.79 21.44
N ASP A 196 6.13 -1.89 21.90
CA ASP A 196 6.81 -3.16 22.11
C ASP A 196 6.08 -4.00 23.18
N ALA A 197 5.60 -3.37 24.25
CA ALA A 197 4.82 -4.06 25.28
C ALA A 197 3.47 -4.56 24.73
N GLU A 198 2.75 -3.76 23.94
CA GLU A 198 1.48 -4.14 23.30
C GLU A 198 1.66 -5.28 22.31
N ILE A 199 2.71 -5.22 21.48
CA ILE A 199 3.05 -6.30 20.53
C ILE A 199 3.31 -7.62 21.30
N LYS A 200 4.08 -7.54 22.38
CA LYS A 200 4.38 -8.71 23.18
C LYS A 200 3.13 -9.32 23.82
N GLU A 201 2.26 -8.48 24.42
CA GLU A 201 0.99 -8.95 24.99
C GLU A 201 0.10 -9.61 23.92
N THR A 202 0.03 -9.01 22.72
CA THR A 202 -0.75 -9.53 21.59
C THR A 202 -0.21 -10.87 21.10
N LEU A 203 1.11 -11.04 21.04
CA LEU A 203 1.74 -12.31 20.68
C LEU A 203 1.46 -13.38 21.72
N ASP A 204 1.59 -13.06 23.01
CA ASP A 204 1.31 -13.99 24.10
C ASP A 204 -0.18 -14.43 24.06
N TRP A 205 -1.11 -13.49 23.83
CA TRP A 205 -2.53 -13.79 23.67
C TRP A 205 -2.80 -14.71 22.47
N ALA A 206 -2.23 -14.42 21.30
CA ALA A 206 -2.39 -15.23 20.10
C ALA A 206 -1.84 -16.66 20.29
N CYS A 207 -0.69 -16.81 20.95
CA CYS A 207 -0.11 -18.10 21.26
C CYS A 207 -0.97 -18.92 22.22
N LEU A 208 -1.59 -18.27 23.22
CA LEU A 208 -2.49 -18.93 24.17
C LEU A 208 -3.78 -19.44 23.49
N LEU A 209 -4.35 -18.67 22.57
CA LEU A 209 -5.53 -19.10 21.81
C LEU A 209 -5.23 -20.32 20.94
N TYR A 210 -4.10 -20.33 20.25
CA TYR A 210 -3.70 -21.47 19.41
C TYR A 210 -3.48 -22.76 20.21
N THR A 211 -2.90 -22.66 21.40
CA THR A 211 -2.65 -23.81 22.27
C THR A 211 -3.92 -24.33 22.95
N SER A 212 -4.90 -23.50 23.26
CA SER A 212 -6.18 -23.91 23.85
C SER A 212 -7.07 -24.63 22.83
N ASP A 213 -7.11 -24.18 21.58
CA ASP A 213 -7.92 -24.82 20.51
C ASP A 213 -7.37 -26.19 20.11
N ALA A 214 -6.04 -26.36 20.12
CA ALA A 214 -5.40 -27.64 19.82
C ALA A 214 -5.65 -28.70 20.91
N ALA A 215 -5.94 -28.30 22.15
CA ALA A 215 -6.28 -29.19 23.26
C ALA A 215 -7.74 -29.71 23.20
N ASP A 216 -8.66 -28.93 22.64
CA ASP A 216 -10.08 -29.27 22.49
C ASP A 216 -10.34 -30.22 21.30
N ASP A 217 -9.49 -30.21 20.26
CA ASP A 217 -9.64 -31.10 19.08
C ASP A 217 -9.30 -32.57 19.37
N HIS A 218 -8.68 -32.89 20.50
CA HIS A 218 -8.43 -34.27 20.92
C HIS A 218 -9.61 -34.94 21.64
N HIS A 219 -10.75 -34.27 21.81
CA HIS A 219 -11.95 -34.77 22.46
C HIS A 219 -13.20 -34.85 21.55
N ARG A 220 -13.04 -34.78 20.23
CA ARG A 220 -14.14 -35.01 19.26
C ARG A 220 -13.88 -36.19 18.37
#